data_2d6bb7cb704a6149f64050ede5e25dfa
#
_entry.id   2d6bb7cb704a6149f64050ede5e25dfa
#
_cell.length_a   1.000
_cell.length_b   1.000
_cell.length_c   1.000
_cell.angle_alpha   90.00
_cell.angle_beta   90.00
_cell.angle_gamma   90.00
#
_symmetry.space_group_name_H-M   'P 1'
#
loop_
_entity.id
_entity.type
_entity.pdbx_description
1 polymer ?
#
loop_
_entity_poly.entity_id
_entity_poly.type
_entity_poly.pdbx_seq_one_letter_code
_entity_poly.pdbx_strand_id
1 'polypeptide(L)'
;MRKSLIELFHASSGTFHLGKHRTKLLCDRYFTYYGLYHDISTHCATCKQCCDGKKLENRFDPGMGRTSTNVNERLKRFSIDIVNMPPGIRGLKYLLTTIDIATSWIEVYPLRSADSKQVLEKLETDFLPRYSQGLVFLVDGGSHFTSQLMNKKIEANGCMLYITTNYWPNSQVVERMHRTLVSLI
;
A
#
# COMPACT_ATOMS: atom_id res chain seq x y z
N MET A 1 -30.45 -9.36 -14.00
CA MET A 1 -30.21 -7.89 -14.14
C MET A 1 -29.58 -7.26 -12.88
N ARG A 2 -30.20 -7.27 -11.66
CA ARG A 2 -29.61 -6.63 -10.46
C ARG A 2 -28.21 -7.17 -10.08
N LYS A 3 -28.04 -8.50 -10.06
CA LYS A 3 -26.73 -9.12 -9.74
C LYS A 3 -25.65 -8.74 -10.72
N SER A 4 -25.94 -8.74 -12.02
CA SER A 4 -24.97 -8.36 -13.06
C SER A 4 -24.56 -6.89 -12.98
N LEU A 5 -25.47 -5.99 -12.57
CA LEU A 5 -25.12 -4.59 -12.30
C LEU A 5 -24.19 -4.46 -11.09
N ILE A 6 -24.51 -5.14 -9.99
CA ILE A 6 -23.65 -5.12 -8.79
C ILE A 6 -22.25 -5.67 -9.13
N GLU A 7 -22.18 -6.76 -9.88
CA GLU A 7 -20.92 -7.35 -10.33
C GLU A 7 -20.10 -6.37 -11.17
N LEU A 8 -20.72 -5.64 -12.11
CA LEU A 8 -20.07 -4.62 -12.90
C LEU A 8 -19.43 -3.52 -12.02
N PHE A 9 -20.14 -3.06 -10.99
CA PHE A 9 -19.67 -2.02 -10.10
C PHE A 9 -18.72 -2.52 -8.98
N HIS A 10 -18.71 -3.82 -8.74
CA HIS A 10 -17.86 -4.46 -7.75
C HIS A 10 -16.53 -4.96 -8.36
N ALA A 11 -16.59 -5.62 -9.53
CA ALA A 11 -15.51 -6.45 -10.08
C ALA A 11 -15.03 -6.03 -11.48
N SER A 12 -15.41 -4.85 -12.00
CA SER A 12 -14.87 -4.38 -13.28
C SER A 12 -13.39 -4.00 -13.17
N SER A 13 -12.70 -3.94 -14.31
CA SER A 13 -11.28 -3.56 -14.41
C SER A 13 -10.95 -2.18 -13.81
N GLY A 14 -11.95 -1.33 -13.60
CA GLY A 14 -11.79 -0.03 -12.95
C GLY A 14 -12.17 0.00 -11.47
N THR A 15 -12.80 -1.05 -10.93
CA THR A 15 -13.33 -1.07 -9.56
C THR A 15 -12.63 -2.08 -8.63
N PHE A 16 -11.93 -3.07 -9.20
CA PHE A 16 -11.02 -3.98 -8.47
C PHE A 16 -11.58 -4.54 -7.16
N HIS A 17 -12.78 -5.15 -7.20
CA HIS A 17 -13.40 -5.76 -6.04
C HIS A 17 -13.59 -4.82 -4.83
N LEU A 18 -14.15 -3.63 -5.09
CA LEU A 18 -14.45 -2.65 -4.04
C LEU A 18 -15.24 -3.27 -2.88
N GLY A 19 -14.90 -2.92 -1.64
CA GLY A 19 -15.66 -3.32 -0.47
C GLY A 19 -17.10 -2.77 -0.49
N LYS A 20 -18.02 -3.43 0.23
CA LYS A 20 -19.47 -3.15 0.19
C LYS A 20 -19.86 -1.66 0.28
N HIS A 21 -19.20 -0.88 1.13
CA HIS A 21 -19.48 0.56 1.27
C HIS A 21 -19.06 1.37 0.04
N ARG A 22 -17.88 1.10 -0.51
CA ARG A 22 -17.39 1.80 -1.71
C ARG A 22 -18.20 1.40 -2.94
N THR A 23 -18.57 0.12 -3.08
CA THR A 23 -19.47 -0.35 -4.14
C THR A 23 -20.81 0.36 -4.04
N LYS A 24 -21.38 0.50 -2.82
CA LYS A 24 -22.63 1.23 -2.60
C LYS A 24 -22.53 2.69 -3.04
N LEU A 25 -21.49 3.41 -2.59
CA LEU A 25 -21.27 4.80 -2.97
C LEU A 25 -21.12 4.99 -4.48
N LEU A 26 -20.51 4.03 -5.15
CA LEU A 26 -20.38 4.05 -6.60
C LEU A 26 -21.73 3.79 -7.30
N CYS A 27 -22.48 2.79 -6.84
CA CYS A 27 -23.82 2.50 -7.37
C CYS A 27 -24.76 3.69 -7.21
N ASP A 28 -24.76 4.37 -6.05
CA ASP A 28 -25.64 5.50 -5.75
C ASP A 28 -25.47 6.69 -6.71
N ARG A 29 -24.37 6.77 -7.42
CA ARG A 29 -24.17 7.80 -8.46
C ARG A 29 -24.97 7.53 -9.73
N TYR A 30 -25.38 6.28 -9.95
CA TYR A 30 -26.03 5.86 -11.20
C TYR A 30 -27.43 5.30 -10.98
N PHE A 31 -27.66 4.58 -9.88
CA PHE A 31 -28.95 4.00 -9.54
C PHE A 31 -29.08 3.68 -8.06
N THR A 32 -30.31 3.65 -7.58
CA THR A 32 -30.63 3.18 -6.24
C THR A 32 -31.96 2.43 -6.25
N TYR A 33 -32.14 1.47 -5.36
CA TYR A 33 -33.40 0.77 -5.12
C TYR A 33 -33.45 0.24 -3.68
N TYR A 34 -34.66 -0.09 -3.23
CA TYR A 34 -34.85 -0.66 -1.91
C TYR A 34 -34.16 -2.02 -1.79
N GLY A 35 -33.28 -2.17 -0.79
CA GLY A 35 -32.48 -3.39 -0.59
C GLY A 35 -31.12 -3.42 -1.31
N LEU A 36 -30.73 -2.39 -2.06
CA LEU A 36 -29.44 -2.33 -2.77
C LEU A 36 -28.24 -2.65 -1.87
N TYR A 37 -28.20 -2.10 -0.65
CA TYR A 37 -27.10 -2.35 0.28
C TYR A 37 -27.03 -3.82 0.74
N HIS A 38 -28.19 -4.45 0.95
CA HIS A 38 -28.26 -5.87 1.29
C HIS A 38 -27.74 -6.74 0.14
N ASP A 39 -28.18 -6.46 -1.08
CA ASP A 39 -27.74 -7.21 -2.26
C ASP A 39 -26.24 -7.06 -2.51
N ILE A 40 -25.68 -5.85 -2.36
CA ILE A 40 -24.24 -5.59 -2.45
C ILE A 40 -23.49 -6.33 -1.32
N SER A 41 -24.00 -6.29 -0.09
CA SER A 41 -23.37 -6.97 1.04
C SER A 41 -23.30 -8.48 0.82
N THR A 42 -24.37 -9.07 0.33
CA THR A 42 -24.43 -10.49 0.00
C THR A 42 -23.49 -10.84 -1.15
N HIS A 43 -23.45 -10.02 -2.20
CA HIS A 43 -22.55 -10.23 -3.34
C HIS A 43 -21.07 -10.18 -2.89
N CYS A 44 -20.67 -9.16 -2.11
CA CYS A 44 -19.30 -9.04 -1.61
C CYS A 44 -18.91 -10.18 -0.65
N ALA A 45 -19.86 -10.70 0.13
CA ALA A 45 -19.64 -11.82 1.04
C ALA A 45 -19.45 -13.17 0.32
N THR A 46 -20.02 -13.32 -0.88
CA THR A 46 -19.93 -14.54 -1.69
C THR A 46 -18.92 -14.44 -2.84
N CYS A 47 -18.33 -13.29 -3.08
CA CYS A 47 -17.34 -13.10 -4.11
C CYS A 47 -16.06 -13.87 -3.78
N LYS A 48 -15.69 -14.84 -4.63
CA LYS A 48 -14.54 -15.73 -4.41
C LYS A 48 -13.24 -14.94 -4.20
N GLN A 49 -12.92 -13.99 -5.07
CA GLN A 49 -11.70 -13.19 -4.96
C GLN A 49 -11.67 -12.34 -3.69
N CYS A 50 -12.83 -11.79 -3.26
CA CYS A 50 -12.91 -11.08 -1.99
C CYS A 50 -12.74 -12.01 -0.78
N CYS A 51 -13.23 -13.23 -0.84
CA CYS A 51 -13.10 -14.21 0.24
C CYS A 51 -11.67 -14.74 0.34
N ASP A 52 -11.04 -15.05 -0.79
CA ASP A 52 -9.66 -15.55 -0.85
C ASP A 52 -8.64 -14.46 -0.40
N GLY A 53 -8.89 -13.19 -0.73
CA GLY A 53 -8.05 -12.06 -0.34
C GLY A 53 -8.24 -11.57 1.10
N LYS A 54 -9.38 -11.89 1.72
CA LYS A 54 -9.67 -11.53 3.12
C LYS A 54 -9.31 -12.70 4.04
N LYS A 55 -8.03 -12.90 4.31
CA LYS A 55 -7.64 -13.69 5.48
C LYS A 55 -8.28 -13.05 6.71
N LEU A 56 -9.01 -13.84 7.48
CA LEU A 56 -9.61 -13.46 8.76
C LEU A 56 -8.52 -12.85 9.64
N GLU A 57 -8.53 -11.55 9.80
CA GLU A 57 -7.72 -10.89 10.81
C GLU A 57 -8.41 -11.03 12.15
N ASN A 58 -7.74 -11.72 13.06
CA ASN A 58 -7.97 -11.50 14.48
C ASN A 58 -7.74 -10.00 14.73
N ARG A 59 -8.80 -9.27 15.04
CA ARG A 59 -8.74 -7.90 15.51
C ARG A 59 -8.04 -7.91 16.87
N PHE A 60 -6.73 -7.86 16.84
CA PHE A 60 -5.96 -7.45 17.99
C PHE A 60 -5.94 -5.92 17.91
N ASP A 61 -6.64 -5.28 18.84
CA ASP A 61 -6.58 -3.84 19.06
C ASP A 61 -5.54 -3.61 20.18
N PRO A 62 -4.25 -3.40 19.83
CA PRO A 62 -3.28 -3.00 20.82
C PRO A 62 -3.56 -1.54 21.13
N GLY A 63 -3.96 -1.26 22.37
CA GLY A 63 -4.22 0.07 22.87
C GLY A 63 -3.20 1.09 22.34
N MET A 64 -3.69 2.03 21.54
CA MET A 64 -2.89 2.98 20.80
C MET A 64 -2.23 3.97 21.73
N GLY A 65 -0.93 3.78 21.98
CA GLY A 65 -0.04 4.87 22.35
C GLY A 65 0.07 5.84 21.15
N ARG A 66 -0.63 6.96 21.19
CA ARG A 66 -0.43 8.07 20.25
C ARG A 66 0.95 8.66 20.49
N THR A 67 1.96 8.19 19.78
CA THR A 67 3.21 8.95 19.66
C THR A 67 2.93 10.17 18.79
N SER A 68 2.92 11.33 19.44
CA SER A 68 2.85 12.65 18.84
C SER A 68 4.11 12.91 18.00
N THR A 69 4.13 12.38 16.79
CA THR A 69 5.05 12.85 15.76
C THR A 69 4.23 13.69 14.81
N ASN A 70 4.67 14.93 14.56
CA ASN A 70 4.04 15.85 13.61
C ASN A 70 3.89 15.16 12.23
N VAL A 71 2.78 14.45 12.04
CA VAL A 71 2.44 13.70 10.82
C VAL A 71 1.94 14.65 9.72
N ASN A 72 1.92 15.96 9.98
CA ASN A 72 1.23 16.95 9.15
C ASN A 72 2.04 17.46 7.96
N GLU A 73 3.32 17.13 7.84
CA GLU A 73 4.14 17.56 6.72
C GLU A 73 4.00 16.60 5.54
N ARG A 74 3.31 17.04 4.51
CA ARG A 74 3.12 16.29 3.26
C ARG A 74 4.44 16.09 2.53
N LEU A 75 4.63 14.92 1.96
CA LEU A 75 5.78 14.57 1.11
C LEU A 75 7.14 14.76 1.81
N LYS A 76 7.19 14.55 3.12
CA LYS A 76 8.42 14.62 3.92
C LYS A 76 8.80 13.29 4.56
N ARG A 77 7.81 12.44 4.85
CA ARG A 77 8.03 11.18 5.55
C ARG A 77 7.42 10.04 4.75
N PHE A 78 8.29 9.17 4.26
CA PHE A 78 7.89 8.04 3.45
C PHE A 78 8.17 6.73 4.15
N SER A 79 7.19 5.85 4.20
CA SER A 79 7.43 4.45 4.52
C SER A 79 7.87 3.73 3.24
N ILE A 80 8.96 3.00 3.32
CA ILE A 80 9.49 2.21 2.19
C ILE A 80 9.43 0.74 2.56
N ASP A 81 8.94 -0.07 1.62
CA ASP A 81 8.88 -1.52 1.79
C ASP A 81 8.99 -2.25 0.45
N ILE A 82 9.30 -3.53 0.50
CA ILE A 82 9.43 -4.39 -0.69
C ILE A 82 8.39 -5.50 -0.65
N VAL A 83 7.54 -5.51 -1.65
CA VAL A 83 6.49 -6.53 -1.81
C VAL A 83 6.94 -7.57 -2.81
N ASN A 84 6.87 -8.86 -2.42
CA ASN A 84 7.08 -9.98 -3.33
C ASN A 84 5.86 -10.13 -4.25
N MET A 85 6.15 -10.28 -5.54
CA MET A 85 5.14 -10.48 -6.57
C MET A 85 5.32 -11.85 -7.24
N PRO A 86 4.25 -12.43 -7.80
CA PRO A 86 4.40 -13.54 -8.72
C PRO A 86 5.39 -13.19 -9.83
N PRO A 87 6.18 -14.15 -10.36
CA PRO A 87 7.13 -13.90 -11.43
C PRO A 87 6.44 -13.24 -12.63
N GLY A 88 6.80 -12.01 -12.89
CA GLY A 88 6.25 -11.20 -13.98
C GLY A 88 7.09 -11.24 -15.24
N ILE A 89 6.67 -10.47 -16.25
CA ILE A 89 7.37 -10.29 -17.52
C ILE A 89 8.77 -9.72 -17.25
N ARG A 90 9.80 -10.17 -17.99
CA ARG A 90 11.19 -9.69 -17.89
C ARG A 90 11.88 -9.95 -16.55
N GLY A 91 11.42 -10.94 -15.77
CA GLY A 91 12.05 -11.33 -14.49
C GLY A 91 11.79 -10.38 -13.34
N LEU A 92 10.78 -9.53 -13.44
CA LEU A 92 10.32 -8.66 -12.34
C LEU A 92 9.63 -9.54 -11.29
N LYS A 93 10.08 -9.44 -10.03
CA LYS A 93 9.59 -10.27 -8.92
C LYS A 93 9.26 -9.45 -7.67
N TYR A 94 9.65 -8.19 -7.63
CA TYR A 94 9.50 -7.34 -6.45
C TYR A 94 8.95 -5.99 -6.85
N LEU A 95 8.22 -5.37 -5.93
CA LEU A 95 7.80 -3.98 -6.02
C LEU A 95 8.38 -3.23 -4.82
N LEU A 96 9.20 -2.23 -5.10
CA LEU A 96 9.54 -1.22 -4.10
C LEU A 96 8.36 -0.27 -3.99
N THR A 97 7.80 -0.14 -2.80
CA THR A 97 6.69 0.77 -2.51
C THR A 97 7.19 1.90 -1.63
N THR A 98 6.81 3.12 -1.96
CA THR A 98 7.06 4.30 -1.14
C THR A 98 5.72 4.97 -0.84
N ILE A 99 5.39 5.15 0.43
CA ILE A 99 4.10 5.66 0.87
C ILE A 99 4.32 6.89 1.74
N ASP A 100 3.84 8.06 1.30
CA ASP A 100 3.82 9.25 2.15
C ASP A 100 2.84 9.06 3.31
N ILE A 101 3.35 9.20 4.53
CA ILE A 101 2.58 8.92 5.76
C ILE A 101 1.45 9.92 5.96
N ALA A 102 1.65 11.16 5.54
CA ALA A 102 0.67 12.23 5.74
C ALA A 102 -0.52 12.13 4.77
N THR A 103 -0.25 11.83 3.49
CA THR A 103 -1.27 11.84 2.44
C THR A 103 -1.72 10.46 2.00
N SER A 104 -0.98 9.41 2.38
CA SER A 104 -1.13 8.05 1.84
C SER A 104 -0.86 7.97 0.32
N TRP A 105 -0.16 8.95 -0.24
CA TRP A 105 0.30 8.90 -1.62
C TRP A 105 1.29 7.76 -1.78
N ILE A 106 1.05 6.90 -2.76
CA ILE A 106 1.87 5.72 -3.01
C ILE A 106 2.54 5.81 -4.37
N GLU A 107 3.82 5.44 -4.41
CA GLU A 107 4.56 5.20 -5.63
C GLU A 107 5.13 3.79 -5.62
N VAL A 108 5.22 3.19 -6.78
CA VAL A 108 5.59 1.79 -6.94
C VAL A 108 6.64 1.64 -8.02
N TYR A 109 7.72 0.94 -7.72
CA TYR A 109 8.82 0.71 -8.64
C TYR A 109 9.09 -0.78 -8.80
N PRO A 110 9.00 -1.33 -10.01
CA PRO A 110 9.30 -2.73 -10.23
C PRO A 110 10.80 -3.01 -10.13
N LEU A 111 11.15 -4.11 -9.43
CA LEU A 111 12.51 -4.58 -9.24
C LEU A 111 12.66 -6.03 -9.68
N ARG A 112 13.85 -6.39 -10.12
CA ARG A 112 14.23 -7.78 -10.43
C ARG A 112 14.76 -8.52 -9.20
N SER A 113 15.46 -7.81 -8.33
CA SER A 113 15.96 -8.33 -7.05
C SER A 113 15.67 -7.34 -5.92
N ALA A 114 15.60 -7.84 -4.68
CA ALA A 114 15.38 -7.05 -3.48
C ALA A 114 16.72 -6.67 -2.81
N ASP A 115 17.79 -6.50 -3.59
CA ASP A 115 19.07 -6.11 -3.01
C ASP A 115 19.18 -4.58 -2.81
N SER A 116 19.99 -4.18 -1.82
CA SER A 116 20.18 -2.76 -1.48
C SER A 116 20.65 -1.91 -2.65
N LYS A 117 21.37 -2.49 -3.62
CA LYS A 117 21.90 -1.77 -4.77
C LYS A 117 20.79 -1.36 -5.73
N GLN A 118 19.90 -2.30 -6.08
CA GLN A 118 18.74 -1.99 -6.96
C GLN A 118 17.75 -1.05 -6.29
N VAL A 119 17.52 -1.23 -4.98
CA VAL A 119 16.66 -0.31 -4.21
C VAL A 119 17.22 1.11 -4.25
N LEU A 120 18.52 1.28 -3.97
CA LEU A 120 19.19 2.57 -4.02
C LEU A 120 19.15 3.20 -5.42
N GLU A 121 19.45 2.43 -6.45
CA GLU A 121 19.38 2.90 -7.84
C GLU A 121 18.00 3.48 -8.14
N LYS A 122 16.93 2.76 -7.76
CA LYS A 122 15.56 3.24 -7.97
C LYS A 122 15.22 4.48 -7.15
N LEU A 123 15.66 4.55 -5.91
CA LEU A 123 15.47 5.74 -5.10
C LEU A 123 16.24 6.95 -5.65
N GLU A 124 17.50 6.78 -6.06
CA GLU A 124 18.34 7.86 -6.58
C GLU A 124 17.90 8.34 -7.97
N THR A 125 17.45 7.44 -8.86
CA THR A 125 17.11 7.81 -10.24
C THR A 125 15.66 8.21 -10.42
N ASP A 126 14.73 7.53 -9.78
CA ASP A 126 13.30 7.67 -10.08
C ASP A 126 12.52 8.39 -8.97
N PHE A 127 12.92 8.25 -7.70
CA PHE A 127 12.21 8.83 -6.57
C PHE A 127 12.77 10.19 -6.13
N LEU A 128 14.02 10.24 -5.67
CA LEU A 128 14.62 11.45 -5.08
C LEU A 128 14.58 12.69 -5.98
N PRO A 129 14.75 12.59 -7.32
CA PRO A 129 14.70 13.76 -8.17
C PRO A 129 13.36 14.51 -8.17
N ARG A 130 12.29 13.87 -7.73
CA ARG A 130 10.93 14.45 -7.69
C ARG A 130 10.59 15.13 -6.38
N TYR A 131 11.39 14.92 -5.34
CA TYR A 131 11.13 15.44 -4.01
C TYR A 131 12.24 16.38 -3.53
N SER A 132 11.88 17.27 -2.62
CA SER A 132 12.85 18.16 -1.96
C SER A 132 13.79 17.38 -1.04
N GLN A 133 14.98 17.94 -0.77
CA GLN A 133 15.88 17.39 0.24
C GLN A 133 15.27 17.34 1.65
N GLY A 134 15.90 16.57 2.54
CA GLY A 134 15.47 16.44 3.93
C GLY A 134 14.31 15.48 4.13
N LEU A 135 14.21 14.44 3.28
CA LEU A 135 13.21 13.38 3.44
C LEU A 135 13.58 12.45 4.59
N VAL A 136 12.56 11.90 5.21
CA VAL A 136 12.66 10.89 6.25
C VAL A 136 12.09 9.59 5.71
N PHE A 137 12.92 8.57 5.65
CA PHE A 137 12.52 7.23 5.25
C PHE A 137 12.33 6.34 6.47
N LEU A 138 11.19 5.68 6.53
CA LEU A 138 10.83 4.71 7.53
C LEU A 138 10.83 3.34 6.88
N VAL A 139 11.68 2.46 7.37
CA VAL A 139 11.88 1.12 6.82
C VAL A 139 11.76 0.07 7.93
N ASP A 140 11.45 -1.15 7.55
CA ASP A 140 11.56 -2.27 8.46
C ASP A 140 13.04 -2.67 8.68
N GLY A 141 13.30 -3.62 9.59
CA GLY A 141 14.63 -4.16 9.88
C GLY A 141 15.20 -5.09 8.79
N GLY A 142 14.63 -5.10 7.59
CA GLY A 142 15.09 -5.96 6.50
C GLY A 142 16.54 -5.67 6.07
N SER A 143 17.29 -6.72 5.73
CA SER A 143 18.72 -6.62 5.37
C SER A 143 18.99 -5.69 4.17
N HIS A 144 18.03 -5.55 3.27
CA HIS A 144 18.10 -4.65 2.11
C HIS A 144 18.10 -3.17 2.49
N PHE A 145 17.53 -2.81 3.65
CA PHE A 145 17.51 -1.43 4.16
C PHE A 145 18.55 -1.14 5.21
N THR A 146 19.06 -2.15 5.94
CA THR A 146 20.01 -1.98 7.05
C THR A 146 21.48 -1.96 6.63
N SER A 147 21.76 -2.10 5.33
CA SER A 147 23.15 -2.12 4.83
C SER A 147 23.85 -0.77 5.04
N GLN A 148 25.16 -0.80 5.34
CA GLN A 148 25.97 0.41 5.45
C GLN A 148 25.96 1.26 4.17
N LEU A 149 25.86 0.60 3.01
CA LEU A 149 25.77 1.28 1.73
C LEU A 149 24.48 2.11 1.63
N MET A 150 23.35 1.55 2.07
CA MET A 150 22.06 2.23 2.09
C MET A 150 22.12 3.49 2.95
N ASN A 151 22.58 3.37 4.21
CA ASN A 151 22.67 4.49 5.12
C ASN A 151 23.56 5.62 4.58
N LYS A 152 24.78 5.31 4.14
CA LYS A 152 25.70 6.31 3.58
C LYS A 152 25.14 7.04 2.37
N LYS A 153 24.45 6.33 1.49
CA LYS A 153 23.89 6.91 0.27
C LYS A 153 22.67 7.79 0.56
N ILE A 154 21.79 7.36 1.44
CA ILE A 154 20.61 8.15 1.86
C ILE A 154 21.07 9.44 2.57
N GLU A 155 22.06 9.35 3.47
CA GLU A 155 22.63 10.52 4.14
C GLU A 155 23.33 11.47 3.14
N ALA A 156 24.07 10.94 2.16
CA ALA A 156 24.72 11.73 1.12
C ALA A 156 23.72 12.53 0.26
N ASN A 157 22.49 12.02 0.12
CA ASN A 157 21.37 12.73 -0.54
C ASN A 157 20.61 13.68 0.42
N GLY A 158 21.14 13.93 1.63
CA GLY A 158 20.51 14.82 2.60
C GLY A 158 19.23 14.27 3.22
N CYS A 159 19.02 12.96 3.18
CA CYS A 159 17.87 12.25 3.71
C CYS A 159 18.22 11.47 4.96
N MET A 160 17.23 11.09 5.76
CA MET A 160 17.40 10.29 6.97
C MET A 160 16.69 8.95 6.84
N LEU A 161 17.31 7.88 7.34
CA LEU A 161 16.73 6.55 7.38
C LEU A 161 16.47 6.14 8.84
N TYR A 162 15.23 5.78 9.15
CA TYR A 162 14.85 5.26 10.46
C TYR A 162 14.31 3.84 10.33
N ILE A 163 14.87 2.93 11.11
CA ILE A 163 14.37 1.56 11.20
C ILE A 163 13.22 1.54 12.20
N THR A 164 12.07 1.10 11.74
CA THR A 164 10.88 0.98 12.59
C THR A 164 10.86 -0.35 13.32
N THR A 165 10.35 -0.36 14.53
CA THR A 165 10.06 -1.61 15.26
C THR A 165 8.74 -2.20 14.79
N ASN A 166 8.57 -3.52 14.92
CA ASN A 166 7.41 -4.29 14.42
C ASN A 166 6.03 -3.85 14.93
N TYR A 167 5.94 -2.88 15.83
CA TYR A 167 4.70 -2.39 16.45
C TYR A 167 4.43 -0.90 16.18
N TRP A 168 4.94 -0.34 15.11
CA TRP A 168 4.64 1.05 14.81
C TRP A 168 3.18 1.23 14.33
N PRO A 169 2.41 2.21 14.89
CA PRO A 169 0.99 2.42 14.56
C PRO A 169 0.70 2.69 13.08
N ASN A 170 1.66 3.28 12.35
CA ASN A 170 1.52 3.56 10.93
C ASN A 170 1.76 2.32 10.03
N SER A 171 2.29 1.22 10.57
CA SER A 171 2.44 -0.03 9.81
C SER A 171 1.10 -0.57 9.29
N GLN A 172 0.01 -0.34 10.02
CA GLN A 172 -1.33 -0.74 9.59
C GLN A 172 -1.81 -0.02 8.32
N VAL A 173 -1.39 1.23 8.10
CA VAL A 173 -1.72 1.97 6.87
C VAL A 173 -0.96 1.38 5.69
N VAL A 174 0.34 1.15 5.87
CA VAL A 174 1.23 0.55 4.87
C VAL A 174 0.76 -0.86 4.51
N GLU A 175 0.50 -1.70 5.50
CA GLU A 175 0.01 -3.07 5.30
C GLU A 175 -1.34 -3.12 4.56
N ARG A 176 -2.25 -2.20 4.86
CA ARG A 176 -3.53 -2.07 4.17
C ARG A 176 -3.35 -1.68 2.71
N MET A 177 -2.41 -0.77 2.43
CA MET A 177 -2.06 -0.36 1.06
C MET A 177 -1.42 -1.51 0.28
N HIS A 178 -0.50 -2.27 0.89
CA HIS A 178 0.11 -3.45 0.26
C HIS A 178 -0.94 -4.51 -0.10
N ARG A 179 -1.88 -4.79 0.78
CA ARG A 179 -2.99 -5.70 0.47
C ARG A 179 -3.81 -5.24 -0.73
N THR A 180 -4.08 -3.94 -0.80
CA THR A 180 -4.78 -3.37 -1.96
C THR A 180 -3.95 -3.54 -3.22
N LEU A 181 -2.66 -3.22 -3.20
CA LEU A 181 -1.76 -3.41 -4.35
C LEU A 181 -1.72 -4.86 -4.83
N VAL A 182 -1.49 -5.81 -3.92
CA VAL A 182 -1.44 -7.24 -4.27
C VAL A 182 -2.78 -7.74 -4.83
N SER A 183 -3.89 -7.17 -4.42
CA SER A 183 -5.22 -7.53 -4.96
C SER A 183 -5.52 -6.91 -6.34
N LEU A 184 -4.72 -5.95 -6.81
CA LEU A 184 -4.86 -5.26 -8.08
C LEU A 184 -4.02 -5.87 -9.20
N ILE A 185 -3.08 -6.74 -8.87
CA ILE A 185 -2.14 -7.38 -9.79
C ILE A 185 -2.43 -8.87 -9.90
#